data_f676ea6ff339009dc3d4104ca9c08c4e
#
_entry.id   f676ea6ff339009dc3d4104ca9c08c4e
#
_cell.length_a   1.000
_cell.length_b   1.000
_cell.length_c   1.000
_cell.angle_alpha   90.00
_cell.angle_beta   90.00
_cell.angle_gamma   90.00
#
_symmetry.space_group_name_H-M   'P 1'
#
loop_
_entity.id
_entity.type
_entity.pdbx_description
1 polymer ?
#
loop_
_entity_poly.entity_id
_entity_poly.type
_entity_poly.pdbx_seq_one_letter_code
_entity_poly.pdbx_strand_id
1 'polypeptide(L)'
;MRGLIGQKLGMTQFWREDGQVIPVTVIQGGPCVITQIKTQERDGYTSVQLGYKDKKESRSTKAAIGHHTKAGTSPKYFIREFRDLEVGDKKEGDAVDVDMFSIGDRVTVSGTSKGRGMAGVMKRHNFHGGHASHGKSDQLRAGGSIGASSDPSRVWPGQKMAGHYGAARATVRNLEVVAVDVDNHIVMVKGAVPGPNKGYVEMLDRG
;
A
#
# COMPACT_ATOMS: atom_id res chain seq x y z
N MET A 1 -11.02 -13.96 -4.44
CA MET A 1 -10.06 -12.85 -4.60
C MET A 1 -8.63 -13.37 -4.67
N ARG A 2 -7.75 -12.73 -5.47
CA ARG A 2 -6.31 -13.03 -5.52
C ARG A 2 -5.55 -11.89 -4.84
N GLY A 3 -4.50 -12.19 -4.05
CA GLY A 3 -3.76 -11.16 -3.32
C GLY A 3 -2.34 -11.56 -2.96
N LEU A 4 -1.42 -10.61 -3.03
CA LEU A 4 0.00 -10.83 -2.80
C LEU A 4 0.66 -9.62 -2.14
N ILE A 5 1.72 -9.87 -1.38
CA ILE A 5 2.59 -8.82 -0.86
C ILE A 5 3.80 -8.71 -1.78
N GLY A 6 4.18 -7.47 -2.11
CA GLY A 6 5.37 -7.21 -2.91
C GLY A 6 6.16 -6.02 -2.43
N GLN A 7 7.29 -5.81 -3.07
CA GLN A 7 8.18 -4.67 -2.86
C GLN A 7 8.29 -3.86 -4.16
N LYS A 8 8.00 -2.57 -4.10
CA LYS A 8 8.17 -1.67 -5.23
C LYS A 8 9.66 -1.53 -5.57
N LEU A 9 10.07 -1.93 -6.74
CA LEU A 9 11.45 -1.74 -7.23
C LEU A 9 11.64 -0.33 -7.81
N GLY A 10 10.75 0.09 -8.69
CA GLY A 10 10.85 1.37 -9.36
C GLY A 10 9.80 1.55 -10.43
N MET A 11 10.00 2.55 -11.29
CA MET A 11 9.18 2.77 -12.47
C MET A 11 10.06 2.76 -13.71
N THR A 12 9.50 2.24 -14.81
CA THR A 12 10.14 2.22 -16.11
C THR A 12 9.10 2.42 -17.22
N GLN A 13 9.53 2.34 -18.45
CA GLN A 13 8.67 2.35 -19.63
C GLN A 13 8.56 0.94 -20.18
N PHE A 14 7.40 0.59 -20.68
CA PHE A 14 7.13 -0.68 -21.36
C PHE A 14 6.55 -0.39 -22.75
N TRP A 15 7.08 -1.07 -23.76
CA TRP A 15 6.60 -0.98 -25.13
C TRP A 15 5.65 -2.12 -25.41
N ARG A 16 4.42 -1.79 -25.78
CA ARG A 16 3.47 -2.78 -26.27
C ARG A 16 3.79 -3.15 -27.72
N GLU A 17 3.24 -4.24 -28.16
CA GLU A 17 3.38 -4.72 -29.54
C GLU A 17 2.84 -3.72 -30.60
N ASP A 18 1.85 -2.91 -30.22
CA ASP A 18 1.29 -1.82 -31.02
C ASP A 18 2.22 -0.58 -31.13
N GLY A 19 3.42 -0.62 -30.52
CA GLY A 19 4.37 0.47 -30.48
C GLY A 19 4.05 1.54 -29.40
N GLN A 20 2.97 1.40 -28.65
CA GLN A 20 2.64 2.34 -27.57
C GLN A 20 3.58 2.18 -26.37
N VAL A 21 4.15 3.30 -25.92
CA VAL A 21 4.96 3.37 -24.71
C VAL A 21 4.06 3.70 -23.52
N ILE A 22 4.08 2.85 -22.51
CA ILE A 22 3.30 3.05 -21.27
C ILE A 22 4.21 3.10 -20.05
N PRO A 23 3.94 4.01 -19.08
CA PRO A 23 4.67 4.02 -17.81
C PRO A 23 4.21 2.85 -16.96
N VAL A 24 5.16 2.08 -16.41
CA VAL A 24 4.86 0.94 -15.54
C VAL A 24 5.64 1.04 -14.24
N THR A 25 5.03 0.54 -13.17
CA THR A 25 5.73 0.29 -11.91
C THR A 25 6.08 -1.20 -11.84
N VAL A 26 7.34 -1.46 -11.53
CA VAL A 26 7.87 -2.81 -11.33
C VAL A 26 7.76 -3.16 -9.85
N ILE A 27 7.08 -4.26 -9.55
CA ILE A 27 6.86 -4.77 -8.20
C ILE A 27 7.42 -6.18 -8.14
N GLN A 28 8.34 -6.43 -7.23
CA GLN A 28 8.77 -7.77 -6.88
C GLN A 28 7.74 -8.35 -5.90
N GLY A 29 6.93 -9.29 -6.37
CA GLY A 29 5.89 -9.95 -5.61
C GLY A 29 6.29 -11.37 -5.28
N GLY A 30 6.17 -11.79 -4.02
CA GLY A 30 6.48 -13.17 -3.66
C GLY A 30 7.99 -13.54 -3.61
N PRO A 31 8.29 -14.81 -3.32
CA PRO A 31 7.33 -15.75 -2.78
C PRO A 31 6.82 -15.29 -1.40
N CYS A 32 5.49 -15.29 -1.25
CA CYS A 32 4.85 -15.06 0.03
C CYS A 32 4.51 -16.40 0.67
N VAL A 33 4.61 -16.50 1.99
CA VAL A 33 4.29 -17.74 2.70
C VAL A 33 3.03 -17.54 3.52
N ILE A 34 2.14 -18.52 3.50
CA ILE A 34 0.94 -18.54 4.34
C ILE A 34 1.37 -18.80 5.77
N THR A 35 1.24 -17.79 6.62
CA THR A 35 1.63 -17.88 8.04
C THR A 35 0.48 -18.31 8.94
N GLN A 36 -0.75 -18.05 8.54
CA GLN A 36 -1.95 -18.46 9.26
C GLN A 36 -3.17 -18.42 8.36
N ILE A 37 -4.06 -19.40 8.54
CA ILE A 37 -5.39 -19.39 7.95
C ILE A 37 -6.40 -19.19 9.07
N LYS A 38 -7.21 -18.13 8.98
CA LYS A 38 -8.26 -17.80 9.94
C LYS A 38 -9.60 -18.27 9.43
N THR A 39 -10.38 -18.90 10.32
CA THR A 39 -11.69 -19.45 10.03
C THR A 39 -12.77 -18.76 10.85
N GLN A 40 -13.99 -18.73 10.32
CA GLN A 40 -15.15 -18.15 11.01
C GLN A 40 -15.38 -18.73 12.40
N GLU A 41 -15.18 -20.03 12.55
CA GLU A 41 -15.45 -20.74 13.83
C GLU A 41 -14.48 -20.37 14.94
N ARG A 42 -13.18 -20.18 14.60
CA ARG A 42 -12.14 -19.93 15.59
C ARG A 42 -11.87 -18.45 15.81
N ASP A 43 -11.85 -17.67 14.71
CA ASP A 43 -11.38 -16.28 14.71
C ASP A 43 -12.51 -15.27 14.51
N GLY A 44 -13.74 -15.72 14.22
CA GLY A 44 -14.91 -14.87 13.96
C GLY A 44 -14.94 -14.24 12.56
N TYR A 45 -13.95 -14.53 11.71
CA TYR A 45 -13.87 -14.10 10.31
C TYR A 45 -12.90 -14.97 9.52
N THR A 46 -13.08 -15.01 8.20
CA THR A 46 -12.19 -15.72 7.29
C THR A 46 -11.11 -14.79 6.74
N SER A 47 -9.86 -15.19 6.83
CA SER A 47 -8.74 -14.50 6.19
C SER A 47 -7.52 -15.40 6.07
N VAL A 48 -6.64 -15.05 5.16
CA VAL A 48 -5.33 -15.68 4.99
C VAL A 48 -4.26 -14.66 5.31
N GLN A 49 -3.39 -15.02 6.24
CA GLN A 49 -2.24 -14.20 6.59
C GLN A 49 -1.05 -14.61 5.76
N LEU A 50 -0.50 -13.67 4.99
CA LEU A 50 0.71 -13.85 4.19
C LEU A 50 1.89 -13.15 4.84
N GLY A 51 3.03 -13.83 4.81
CA GLY A 51 4.33 -13.29 5.23
C GLY A 51 5.27 -13.10 4.04
N TYR A 52 5.99 -11.99 3.99
CA TYR A 52 6.91 -11.65 2.91
C TYR A 52 8.28 -11.26 3.46
N LYS A 53 9.33 -11.72 2.79
CA LYS A 53 10.75 -11.47 3.05
C LYS A 53 11.24 -11.97 4.42
N ASP A 54 12.22 -12.86 4.42
CA ASP A 54 12.79 -13.47 5.61
C ASP A 54 13.51 -12.46 6.51
N LYS A 55 13.29 -12.63 7.80
CA LYS A 55 13.91 -11.85 8.86
C LYS A 55 14.77 -12.77 9.73
N LYS A 56 15.98 -12.32 10.04
CA LYS A 56 16.86 -13.07 10.95
C LYS A 56 16.20 -13.29 12.32
N GLU A 57 16.28 -14.47 12.88
CA GLU A 57 15.74 -14.79 14.20
C GLU A 57 16.29 -13.88 15.31
N SER A 58 17.59 -13.57 15.25
CA SER A 58 18.26 -12.66 16.20
C SER A 58 17.64 -11.25 16.24
N ARG A 59 16.88 -10.86 15.21
CA ARG A 59 16.16 -9.57 15.13
C ARG A 59 14.66 -9.70 15.38
N SER A 60 14.21 -10.90 15.76
CA SER A 60 12.80 -11.19 15.99
C SER A 60 12.52 -11.43 17.47
N THR A 61 11.33 -11.10 17.93
CA THR A 61 10.89 -11.40 19.29
C THR A 61 10.52 -12.87 19.40
N LYS A 62 10.62 -13.47 20.60
CA LYS A 62 10.24 -14.86 20.85
C LYS A 62 8.79 -15.16 20.42
N ALA A 63 7.87 -14.20 20.62
CA ALA A 63 6.48 -14.32 20.18
C ALA A 63 6.35 -14.42 18.66
N ALA A 64 7.09 -13.57 17.89
CA ALA A 64 7.10 -13.63 16.43
C ALA A 64 7.72 -14.94 15.94
N ILE A 65 8.81 -15.39 16.54
CA ILE A 65 9.43 -16.69 16.20
C ILE A 65 8.41 -17.80 16.42
N GLY A 66 7.78 -17.89 17.60
CA GLY A 66 6.77 -18.92 17.90
C GLY A 66 5.59 -18.91 16.93
N HIS A 67 5.14 -17.73 16.50
CA HIS A 67 4.08 -17.60 15.50
C HIS A 67 4.47 -18.22 14.15
N HIS A 68 5.67 -17.93 13.65
CA HIS A 68 6.13 -18.46 12.36
C HIS A 68 6.55 -19.93 12.44
N THR A 69 7.12 -20.36 13.57
CA THR A 69 7.46 -21.78 13.80
C THR A 69 6.23 -22.67 13.73
N LYS A 70 5.08 -22.19 14.21
CA LYS A 70 3.80 -22.90 14.10
C LYS A 70 3.41 -23.17 12.64
N ALA A 71 3.72 -22.24 11.73
CA ALA A 71 3.51 -22.39 10.30
C ALA A 71 4.68 -23.09 9.59
N GLY A 72 5.71 -23.57 10.31
CA GLY A 72 6.90 -24.19 9.73
C GLY A 72 7.81 -23.25 8.94
N THR A 73 7.75 -21.94 9.20
CA THR A 73 8.49 -20.94 8.41
C THR A 73 9.41 -20.07 9.26
N SER A 74 10.40 -19.43 8.61
CA SER A 74 11.22 -18.40 9.24
C SER A 74 10.43 -17.13 9.51
N PRO A 75 10.81 -16.31 10.51
CA PRO A 75 10.19 -15.02 10.73
C PRO A 75 10.22 -14.14 9.48
N LYS A 76 9.14 -13.38 9.24
CA LYS A 76 9.00 -12.49 8.08
C LYS A 76 9.04 -11.02 8.49
N TYR A 77 9.52 -10.15 7.57
CA TYR A 77 9.54 -8.70 7.81
C TYR A 77 8.16 -8.07 7.71
N PHE A 78 7.35 -8.53 6.78
CA PHE A 78 6.07 -7.92 6.48
C PHE A 78 4.98 -8.98 6.47
N ILE A 79 3.95 -8.76 7.27
CA ILE A 79 2.84 -9.70 7.44
C ILE A 79 1.55 -8.92 7.19
N ARG A 80 0.64 -9.48 6.39
CA ARG A 80 -0.68 -8.90 6.13
C ARG A 80 -1.74 -9.98 5.99
N GLU A 81 -2.92 -9.62 6.37
CA GLU A 81 -4.12 -10.45 6.23
C GLU A 81 -4.91 -9.99 5.02
N PHE A 82 -5.34 -10.97 4.24
CA PHE A 82 -6.20 -10.80 3.10
C PHE A 82 -7.51 -11.51 3.38
N ARG A 83 -8.60 -10.76 3.43
CA ARG A 83 -9.93 -11.33 3.55
C ARG A 83 -10.38 -11.90 2.21
N ASP A 84 -11.13 -12.99 2.24
CA ASP A 84 -11.70 -13.64 1.05
C ASP A 84 -10.66 -14.04 -0.02
N LEU A 85 -9.42 -14.31 0.41
CA LEU A 85 -8.37 -14.79 -0.48
C LEU A 85 -8.61 -16.27 -0.82
N GLU A 86 -8.65 -16.56 -2.10
CA GLU A 86 -8.74 -17.93 -2.60
C GLU A 86 -7.34 -18.54 -2.65
N VAL A 87 -7.06 -19.42 -1.72
CA VAL A 87 -5.78 -20.13 -1.65
C VAL A 87 -5.89 -21.58 -2.13
N GLY A 88 -7.09 -22.02 -2.56
CA GLY A 88 -7.34 -23.40 -2.93
C GLY A 88 -7.02 -24.36 -1.77
N ASP A 89 -6.36 -25.46 -2.08
CA ASP A 89 -5.98 -26.52 -1.11
C ASP A 89 -4.69 -26.21 -0.35
N LYS A 90 -4.15 -24.98 -0.47
CA LYS A 90 -2.89 -24.58 0.20
C LYS A 90 -3.07 -24.51 1.71
N LYS A 91 -2.02 -24.90 2.43
CA LYS A 91 -1.96 -24.97 3.90
C LYS A 91 -1.01 -23.91 4.46
N GLU A 92 -1.01 -23.77 5.79
CA GLU A 92 -0.01 -22.98 6.51
C GLU A 92 1.39 -23.52 6.19
N GLY A 93 2.31 -22.64 5.80
CA GLY A 93 3.65 -22.97 5.33
C GLY A 93 3.82 -22.96 3.81
N ASP A 94 2.75 -23.06 3.04
CA ASP A 94 2.84 -23.08 1.58
C ASP A 94 3.15 -21.69 1.00
N ALA A 95 3.81 -21.70 -0.16
CA ALA A 95 4.15 -20.48 -0.88
C ALA A 95 3.03 -20.04 -1.84
N VAL A 96 2.87 -18.73 -1.95
CA VAL A 96 2.00 -18.04 -2.90
C VAL A 96 2.87 -17.11 -3.72
N ASP A 97 2.76 -17.16 -5.03
CA ASP A 97 3.62 -16.41 -5.94
C ASP A 97 2.83 -15.57 -6.95
N VAL A 98 3.55 -14.91 -7.85
CA VAL A 98 3.03 -14.01 -8.89
C VAL A 98 2.24 -14.73 -9.99
N ASP A 99 2.36 -16.05 -10.10
CA ASP A 99 1.65 -16.90 -11.05
C ASP A 99 0.12 -16.78 -10.98
N MET A 100 -0.38 -16.32 -9.83
CA MET A 100 -1.82 -16.06 -9.66
C MET A 100 -2.36 -14.89 -10.50
N PHE A 101 -1.50 -14.00 -10.99
CA PHE A 101 -1.91 -12.85 -11.81
C PHE A 101 -1.69 -13.12 -13.29
N SER A 102 -2.62 -12.65 -14.09
CA SER A 102 -2.56 -12.72 -15.56
C SER A 102 -2.42 -11.33 -16.17
N ILE A 103 -1.84 -11.28 -17.37
CA ILE A 103 -1.75 -10.02 -18.14
C ILE A 103 -3.18 -9.55 -18.45
N GLY A 104 -3.45 -8.26 -18.23
CA GLY A 104 -4.77 -7.66 -18.39
C GLY A 104 -5.61 -7.59 -17.12
N ASP A 105 -5.24 -8.31 -16.06
CA ASP A 105 -5.95 -8.24 -14.77
C ASP A 105 -5.96 -6.80 -14.20
N ARG A 106 -7.02 -6.49 -13.45
CA ARG A 106 -7.19 -5.19 -12.79
C ARG A 106 -6.92 -5.32 -11.30
N VAL A 107 -5.79 -4.81 -10.86
CA VAL A 107 -5.36 -4.89 -9.46
C VAL A 107 -5.52 -3.59 -8.71
N THR A 108 -5.79 -3.71 -7.43
CA THR A 108 -5.77 -2.61 -6.45
C THR A 108 -4.49 -2.72 -5.65
N VAL A 109 -3.69 -1.65 -5.63
CA VAL A 109 -2.42 -1.63 -4.92
C VAL A 109 -2.47 -0.65 -3.76
N SER A 110 -2.23 -1.16 -2.55
CA SER A 110 -2.15 -0.37 -1.32
C SER A 110 -0.72 -0.33 -0.80
N GLY A 111 -0.31 0.81 -0.29
CA GLY A 111 1.02 0.97 0.31
C GLY A 111 1.10 2.23 1.17
N THR A 112 2.21 2.38 1.89
CA THR A 112 2.46 3.57 2.68
C THR A 112 3.03 4.67 1.79
N SER A 113 2.34 5.79 1.70
CA SER A 113 2.76 6.94 0.89
C SER A 113 4.06 7.56 1.41
N LYS A 114 4.78 8.29 0.55
CA LYS A 114 5.98 9.03 0.97
C LYS A 114 5.62 10.04 2.05
N GLY A 115 6.33 10.04 3.19
CA GLY A 115 6.17 11.02 4.24
C GLY A 115 6.64 12.42 3.78
N ARG A 116 5.94 13.45 4.22
CA ARG A 116 6.25 14.87 3.95
C ARG A 116 6.38 15.68 5.22
N GLY A 117 6.40 15.01 6.38
CA GLY A 117 6.50 15.65 7.69
C GLY A 117 5.34 16.59 8.01
N MET A 118 5.59 17.59 8.82
CA MET A 118 4.62 18.66 9.10
C MET A 118 4.45 19.53 7.86
N ALA A 119 3.24 19.65 7.38
CA ALA A 119 2.92 20.42 6.18
C ALA A 119 1.82 21.46 6.46
N GLY A 120 2.04 22.67 5.92
CA GLY A 120 1.04 23.74 5.97
C GLY A 120 -0.17 23.44 5.11
N VAL A 121 -1.22 24.23 5.30
CA VAL A 121 -2.53 24.04 4.65
C VAL A 121 -2.47 24.10 3.12
N MET A 122 -1.55 24.87 2.55
CA MET A 122 -1.39 24.94 1.09
C MET A 122 -0.90 23.59 0.52
N LYS A 123 0.15 23.00 1.10
CA LYS A 123 0.71 21.73 0.64
C LYS A 123 -0.18 20.55 0.99
N ARG A 124 -0.82 20.60 2.18
CA ARG A 124 -1.62 19.47 2.68
C ARG A 124 -3.02 19.42 2.06
N HIS A 125 -3.64 20.58 1.84
CA HIS A 125 -5.05 20.70 1.44
C HIS A 125 -5.28 21.53 0.19
N ASN A 126 -4.23 22.00 -0.49
CA ASN A 126 -4.30 22.81 -1.71
C ASN A 126 -5.01 24.16 -1.51
N PHE A 127 -4.82 24.80 -0.37
CA PHE A 127 -5.35 26.16 -0.13
C PHE A 127 -4.59 27.18 -0.98
N HIS A 128 -5.29 28.19 -1.49
CA HIS A 128 -4.72 29.21 -2.38
C HIS A 128 -3.97 30.31 -1.62
N GLY A 129 -4.33 30.57 -0.36
CA GLY A 129 -3.77 31.70 0.41
C GLY A 129 -4.37 33.05 0.03
N GLY A 130 -3.67 34.11 0.41
CA GLY A 130 -4.03 35.49 0.06
C GLY A 130 -3.41 35.97 -1.25
N HIS A 131 -3.78 37.19 -1.67
CA HIS A 131 -3.16 37.83 -2.83
C HIS A 131 -1.68 38.10 -2.63
N ALA A 132 -0.86 38.02 -3.68
CA ALA A 132 0.59 38.22 -3.60
C ALA A 132 0.99 39.70 -3.43
N SER A 133 0.05 40.62 -3.57
CA SER A 133 0.26 42.08 -3.49
C SER A 133 -0.91 42.77 -2.76
N HIS A 134 -1.01 44.10 -2.86
CA HIS A 134 -2.07 44.90 -2.23
C HIS A 134 -2.07 44.82 -0.70
N GLY A 135 -0.90 44.91 -0.06
CA GLY A 135 -0.74 44.99 1.39
C GLY A 135 -0.84 43.66 2.15
N LYS A 136 -0.82 42.53 1.47
CA LYS A 136 -0.88 41.17 2.07
C LYS A 136 0.49 40.61 2.50
N SER A 137 1.35 41.39 3.16
CA SER A 137 2.71 41.00 3.49
C SER A 137 2.77 39.73 4.37
N ASP A 138 2.00 39.66 5.46
CA ASP A 138 2.15 38.61 6.48
C ASP A 138 1.15 37.43 6.30
N GLN A 139 0.11 37.60 5.49
CA GLN A 139 -0.97 36.62 5.35
C GLN A 139 -1.00 35.90 4.00
N LEU A 140 0.07 36.01 3.22
CA LEU A 140 0.14 35.40 1.88
C LEU A 140 -0.15 33.90 1.90
N ARG A 141 0.37 33.19 2.89
CA ARG A 141 0.21 31.73 3.01
C ARG A 141 -0.74 31.31 4.14
N ALA A 142 -1.59 32.21 4.62
CA ALA A 142 -2.56 31.90 5.67
C ALA A 142 -3.72 31.04 5.14
N GLY A 143 -4.26 30.19 6.01
CA GLY A 143 -5.39 29.30 5.67
C GLY A 143 -6.75 29.99 5.63
N GLY A 144 -6.84 31.27 6.07
CA GLY A 144 -8.10 32.00 6.18
C GLY A 144 -8.90 31.64 7.45
N SER A 145 -10.19 31.90 7.44
CA SER A 145 -11.08 31.63 8.56
C SER A 145 -11.14 30.13 8.89
N ILE A 146 -11.23 29.84 10.19
CA ILE A 146 -11.35 28.46 10.69
C ILE A 146 -12.78 28.13 11.16
N GLY A 147 -13.71 29.07 11.09
CA GLY A 147 -15.11 28.85 11.46
C GLY A 147 -15.89 30.14 11.62
N ALA A 148 -17.13 30.02 12.12
CA ALA A 148 -18.01 31.09 12.45
C ALA A 148 -17.75 31.64 13.87
N SER A 149 -18.41 32.76 14.24
CA SER A 149 -18.20 33.43 15.51
C SER A 149 -18.87 32.71 16.70
N SER A 150 -19.87 33.35 17.29
CA SER A 150 -20.52 32.92 18.55
C SER A 150 -21.31 31.63 18.45
N ASP A 151 -21.80 31.28 17.28
CA ASP A 151 -22.46 29.99 17.02
C ASP A 151 -21.73 29.26 15.88
N PRO A 152 -21.17 28.09 16.12
CA PRO A 152 -21.23 27.19 17.29
C PRO A 152 -20.17 27.44 18.38
N SER A 153 -19.47 28.57 18.40
CA SER A 153 -18.38 28.90 19.37
C SER A 153 -17.24 27.86 19.45
N ARG A 154 -17.04 27.09 18.43
CA ARG A 154 -16.01 26.07 18.32
C ARG A 154 -15.59 25.85 16.87
N VAL A 155 -14.42 25.24 16.69
CA VAL A 155 -14.00 24.72 15.39
C VAL A 155 -14.58 23.33 15.20
N TRP A 156 -15.18 23.07 14.05
CA TRP A 156 -15.77 21.77 13.75
C TRP A 156 -14.69 20.69 13.62
N PRO A 157 -14.99 19.43 14.08
CA PRO A 157 -14.12 18.29 13.80
C PRO A 157 -13.91 18.12 12.30
N GLY A 158 -12.66 17.78 11.91
CA GLY A 158 -12.30 17.59 10.51
C GLY A 158 -11.93 18.87 9.76
N GLN A 159 -11.94 20.06 10.40
CA GLN A 159 -11.47 21.29 9.78
C GLN A 159 -10.05 21.14 9.23
N LYS A 160 -9.86 21.57 7.97
CA LYS A 160 -8.57 21.42 7.26
C LYS A 160 -7.54 22.39 7.83
N MET A 161 -6.55 21.86 8.54
CA MET A 161 -5.46 22.59 9.17
C MET A 161 -4.10 21.99 8.83
N ALA A 162 -3.03 22.71 9.15
CA ALA A 162 -1.67 22.19 9.09
C ALA A 162 -1.52 20.92 9.95
N GLY A 163 -0.61 20.04 9.58
CA GLY A 163 -0.36 18.81 10.32
C GLY A 163 0.50 17.82 9.55
N HIS A 164 0.65 16.63 10.09
CA HIS A 164 1.41 15.55 9.46
C HIS A 164 0.80 15.19 8.10
N TYR A 165 1.67 15.07 7.08
CA TYR A 165 1.25 14.72 5.72
C TYR A 165 2.09 13.60 5.16
N GLY A 166 1.44 12.68 4.45
CA GLY A 166 2.09 11.47 3.95
C GLY A 166 2.33 10.43 5.05
N ALA A 167 3.15 9.42 4.77
CA ALA A 167 3.39 8.24 5.61
C ALA A 167 2.08 7.57 6.07
N ALA A 168 1.04 7.70 5.28
CA ALA A 168 -0.29 7.12 5.50
C ALA A 168 -0.57 6.05 4.44
N ARG A 169 -1.45 5.10 4.75
CA ARG A 169 -1.91 4.11 3.78
C ARG A 169 -2.63 4.82 2.64
N ALA A 170 -2.15 4.61 1.43
CA ALA A 170 -2.76 5.07 0.19
C ALA A 170 -3.07 3.87 -0.69
N THR A 171 -4.21 3.93 -1.39
CA THR A 171 -4.67 2.85 -2.26
C THR A 171 -4.94 3.41 -3.64
N VAL A 172 -4.34 2.80 -4.65
CA VAL A 172 -4.62 3.05 -6.07
C VAL A 172 -5.35 1.83 -6.60
N ARG A 173 -6.50 2.08 -7.21
CA ARG A 173 -7.39 1.03 -7.70
C ARG A 173 -7.30 0.91 -9.22
N ASN A 174 -7.70 -0.24 -9.72
CA ASN A 174 -7.91 -0.46 -11.15
C ASN A 174 -6.64 -0.28 -12.00
N LEU A 175 -5.49 -0.73 -11.49
CA LEU A 175 -4.24 -0.76 -12.23
C LEU A 175 -4.19 -2.02 -13.11
N GLU A 176 -3.90 -1.87 -14.39
CA GLU A 176 -3.75 -2.96 -15.35
C GLU A 176 -2.41 -3.66 -15.14
N VAL A 177 -2.42 -4.99 -15.06
CA VAL A 177 -1.21 -5.82 -15.10
C VAL A 177 -0.75 -5.92 -16.54
N VAL A 178 0.46 -5.44 -16.81
CA VAL A 178 1.02 -5.35 -18.17
C VAL A 178 1.89 -6.54 -18.50
N ALA A 179 2.67 -7.01 -17.53
CA ALA A 179 3.53 -8.17 -17.68
C ALA A 179 3.71 -8.88 -16.33
N VAL A 180 3.90 -10.19 -16.39
CA VAL A 180 4.22 -11.04 -15.24
C VAL A 180 5.44 -11.88 -15.62
N ASP A 181 6.47 -11.83 -14.80
CA ASP A 181 7.68 -12.63 -14.92
C ASP A 181 7.76 -13.53 -13.68
N VAL A 182 7.43 -14.79 -13.88
CA VAL A 182 7.36 -15.78 -12.79
C VAL A 182 8.75 -16.14 -12.27
N ASP A 183 9.73 -16.23 -13.16
CA ASP A 183 11.10 -16.65 -12.81
C ASP A 183 11.77 -15.64 -11.87
N ASN A 184 11.53 -14.34 -12.09
CA ASN A 184 12.09 -13.26 -11.28
C ASN A 184 11.11 -12.75 -10.21
N HIS A 185 9.92 -13.34 -10.07
CA HIS A 185 8.85 -12.91 -9.17
C HIS A 185 8.44 -11.44 -9.39
N ILE A 186 8.29 -11.01 -10.64
CA ILE A 186 8.01 -9.61 -10.98
C ILE A 186 6.60 -9.48 -11.57
N VAL A 187 5.89 -8.46 -11.10
CA VAL A 187 4.64 -7.99 -11.71
C VAL A 187 4.82 -6.53 -12.13
N MET A 188 4.50 -6.24 -13.39
CA MET A 188 4.50 -4.87 -13.91
C MET A 188 3.08 -4.36 -14.00
N VAL A 189 2.80 -3.27 -13.31
CA VAL A 189 1.48 -2.61 -13.33
C VAL A 189 1.56 -1.26 -14.00
N LYS A 190 0.55 -0.93 -14.81
CA LYS A 190 0.46 0.35 -15.52
C LYS A 190 0.22 1.50 -14.55
N GLY A 191 1.11 2.50 -14.58
CA GLY A 191 0.97 3.72 -13.80
C GLY A 191 1.73 3.72 -12.47
N ALA A 192 1.39 4.63 -11.60
CA ALA A 192 2.08 4.88 -10.34
C ALA A 192 1.50 4.07 -9.18
N VAL A 193 2.38 3.59 -8.31
CA VAL A 193 2.06 2.85 -7.08
C VAL A 193 2.50 3.66 -5.87
N PRO A 194 1.73 3.66 -4.75
CA PRO A 194 2.08 4.41 -3.56
C PRO A 194 3.43 4.02 -2.96
N GLY A 195 4.08 4.98 -2.34
CA GLY A 195 5.28 4.78 -1.54
C GLY A 195 6.61 5.00 -2.28
N PRO A 196 7.73 4.93 -1.53
CA PRO A 196 9.07 5.00 -2.07
C PRO A 196 9.48 3.69 -2.76
N ASN A 197 10.57 3.72 -3.51
CA ASN A 197 11.25 2.52 -3.96
C ASN A 197 11.69 1.70 -2.74
N LYS A 198 11.66 0.40 -2.84
CA LYS A 198 11.86 -0.57 -1.76
C LYS A 198 10.76 -0.56 -0.68
N GLY A 199 9.69 0.22 -0.85
CA GLY A 199 8.50 0.16 0.00
C GLY A 199 7.68 -1.10 -0.25
N TYR A 200 7.05 -1.63 0.81
CA TYR A 200 6.14 -2.77 0.69
C TYR A 200 4.77 -2.32 0.20
N VAL A 201 4.17 -3.13 -0.62
CA VAL A 201 2.84 -2.92 -1.19
C VAL A 201 2.00 -4.19 -1.10
N GLU A 202 0.72 -4.01 -0.97
CA GLU A 202 -0.28 -5.07 -0.98
C GLU A 202 -1.01 -4.99 -2.33
N MET A 203 -0.99 -6.06 -3.10
CA MET A 203 -1.71 -6.18 -4.37
C MET A 203 -2.94 -7.04 -4.16
N LEU A 204 -4.09 -6.60 -4.65
CA LEU A 204 -5.37 -7.28 -4.57
C LEU A 204 -6.07 -7.21 -5.92
N ASP A 205 -6.45 -8.35 -6.42
CA ASP A 205 -7.41 -8.46 -7.51
C ASP A 205 -8.78 -8.79 -6.91
N ARG A 206 -9.76 -7.95 -7.22
CA ARG A 206 -11.12 -8.11 -6.71
C ARG A 206 -12.10 -8.67 -7.75
N GLY A 207 -11.59 -9.03 -8.94
CA GLY A 207 -12.44 -9.50 -10.03
C GLY A 207 -13.18 -8.37 -10.72
#